data_3e38f4c69210d4d858dfd3f7448ca77e
#
_entry.id   3e38f4c69210d4d858dfd3f7448ca77e
#
_cell.length_a   1.000
_cell.length_b   1.000
_cell.length_c   1.000
_cell.angle_alpha   90.00
_cell.angle_beta   90.00
_cell.angle_gamma   90.00
#
_symmetry.space_group_name_H-M   'P 1'
#
loop_
_entity.id
_entity.type
_entity.pdbx_description
1 polymer ?
#
loop_
_entity_poly.entity_id
_entity_poly.type
_entity_poly.pdbx_seq_one_letter_code
_entity_poly.pdbx_strand_id
1 'polypeptide(L)'
;MSVAPDGSPVEVYLRLPERGEGELVAAAVPPPASLLELGSGVGRVTRQLVRLGYAVVAVDESPEMLEHVRDAEAVCARIEELDLGRAFDAVLLLSNLFTVADEQRRLFLDASARHADLLVVETLPVGWQPPESETLRVDRVEDGVVHGEVFYDGGGSHAFAMRVFADEDEIAVALGEGGWRFDRWLDRERGWFTAVRAPS
;
A
#
# COMPACT_ATOMS: atom_id res chain seq x y z
N MET A 1 -6.99 -17.46 -16.10
CA MET A 1 -7.02 -16.32 -15.18
C MET A 1 -5.57 -16.12 -14.74
N SER A 2 -5.01 -14.98 -15.06
CA SER A 2 -3.64 -14.65 -14.64
C SER A 2 -3.62 -14.30 -13.15
N VAL A 3 -2.63 -14.78 -12.41
CA VAL A 3 -2.54 -14.65 -10.95
C VAL A 3 -1.14 -14.13 -10.60
N ALA A 4 -1.08 -13.07 -9.82
CA ALA A 4 0.17 -12.53 -9.30
C ALA A 4 0.85 -13.49 -8.29
N PRO A 5 2.13 -13.31 -7.96
CA PRO A 5 2.86 -14.18 -7.05
C PRO A 5 2.22 -14.32 -5.66
N ASP A 6 1.54 -13.30 -5.18
CA ASP A 6 0.79 -13.29 -3.91
C ASP A 6 -0.57 -13.98 -3.96
N GLY A 7 -0.99 -14.49 -5.14
CA GLY A 7 -2.29 -15.12 -5.35
C GLY A 7 -3.37 -14.18 -5.87
N SER A 8 -3.11 -12.88 -6.03
CA SER A 8 -4.07 -11.87 -6.49
C SER A 8 -4.47 -12.08 -7.97
N PRO A 9 -5.76 -12.23 -8.29
CA PRO A 9 -6.20 -12.43 -9.69
C PRO A 9 -6.24 -11.08 -10.43
N VAL A 10 -5.46 -10.97 -11.50
CA VAL A 10 -5.30 -9.74 -12.32
C VAL A 10 -6.65 -9.19 -12.78
N GLU A 11 -7.52 -10.04 -13.31
CA GLU A 11 -8.83 -9.63 -13.85
C GLU A 11 -9.77 -9.03 -12.79
N VAL A 12 -9.60 -9.41 -11.52
CA VAL A 12 -10.36 -8.81 -10.42
C VAL A 12 -9.84 -7.40 -10.15
N TYR A 13 -8.53 -7.23 -10.06
CA TYR A 13 -7.91 -5.93 -9.79
C TYR A 13 -8.20 -4.91 -10.90
N LEU A 14 -8.30 -5.34 -12.15
CA LEU A 14 -8.73 -4.50 -13.28
C LEU A 14 -10.14 -3.92 -13.12
N ARG A 15 -11.00 -4.56 -12.35
CA ARG A 15 -12.42 -4.15 -12.15
C ARG A 15 -12.64 -3.39 -10.85
N LEU A 16 -11.63 -3.31 -9.97
CA LEU A 16 -11.76 -2.58 -8.72
C LEU A 16 -12.01 -1.09 -9.00
N PRO A 17 -13.01 -0.48 -8.35
CA PRO A 17 -13.30 0.93 -8.53
C PRO A 17 -12.20 1.81 -7.92
N GLU A 18 -12.06 3.00 -8.45
CA GLU A 18 -11.32 4.09 -7.78
C GLU A 18 -12.14 4.57 -6.57
N ARG A 19 -11.48 4.89 -5.47
CA ARG A 19 -12.10 5.26 -4.19
C ARG A 19 -11.65 6.64 -3.68
N GLY A 20 -11.04 7.46 -4.55
CA GLY A 20 -10.53 8.78 -4.18
C GLY A 20 -9.13 8.74 -3.55
N GLU A 21 -8.36 7.68 -3.80
CA GLU A 21 -6.99 7.55 -3.29
C GLU A 21 -6.09 8.70 -3.78
N GLY A 22 -6.26 9.10 -5.04
CA GLY A 22 -5.50 10.19 -5.63
C GLY A 22 -5.68 11.53 -4.89
N GLU A 23 -6.89 11.82 -4.44
CA GLU A 23 -7.22 13.03 -3.68
C GLU A 23 -6.60 13.00 -2.27
N LEU A 24 -6.55 11.82 -1.63
CA LEU A 24 -5.87 11.65 -0.35
C LEU A 24 -4.36 11.88 -0.48
N VAL A 25 -3.75 11.32 -1.54
CA VAL A 25 -2.34 11.59 -1.85
C VAL A 25 -2.12 13.07 -2.12
N ALA A 26 -3.01 13.75 -2.88
CA ALA A 26 -2.88 15.18 -3.19
C ALA A 26 -3.01 16.08 -1.95
N ALA A 27 -3.75 15.65 -0.93
CA ALA A 27 -3.83 16.34 0.36
C ALA A 27 -2.52 16.22 1.16
N ALA A 28 -1.74 15.18 0.93
CA ALA A 28 -0.43 14.98 1.56
C ALA A 28 0.70 15.64 0.78
N VAL A 29 0.70 15.48 -0.54
CA VAL A 29 1.75 15.92 -1.46
C VAL A 29 1.08 16.66 -2.62
N PRO A 30 1.03 17.99 -2.62
CA PRO A 30 0.42 18.74 -3.71
C PRO A 30 1.13 18.53 -5.05
N PRO A 31 0.40 18.33 -6.18
CA PRO A 31 1.00 18.24 -7.50
C PRO A 31 1.52 19.62 -7.99
N PRO A 32 2.52 19.67 -8.88
CA PRO A 32 3.22 18.53 -9.46
C PRO A 32 4.31 17.99 -8.51
N ALA A 33 4.46 16.69 -8.44
CA ALA A 33 5.51 16.03 -7.65
C ALA A 33 5.87 14.66 -8.27
N SER A 34 7.01 14.11 -7.85
CA SER A 34 7.48 12.77 -8.21
C SER A 34 7.09 11.78 -7.11
N LEU A 35 6.43 10.68 -7.49
CA LEU A 35 5.95 9.67 -6.56
C LEU A 35 6.49 8.29 -6.93
N LEU A 36 6.86 7.51 -5.91
CA LEU A 36 7.16 6.10 -6.02
C LEU A 36 6.02 5.28 -5.40
N GLU A 37 5.25 4.58 -6.22
CA GLU A 37 4.16 3.72 -5.77
C GLU A 37 4.65 2.28 -5.66
N LEU A 38 4.69 1.76 -4.44
CA LEU A 38 5.07 0.38 -4.14
C LEU A 38 3.85 -0.54 -4.16
N GLY A 39 3.94 -1.68 -4.84
CA GLY A 39 2.83 -2.62 -5.02
C GLY A 39 1.70 -2.02 -5.85
N SER A 40 2.02 -1.43 -6.99
CA SER A 40 1.05 -0.69 -7.83
C SER A 40 -0.04 -1.57 -8.46
N GLY A 41 0.20 -2.89 -8.53
CA GLY A 41 -0.69 -3.82 -9.21
C GLY A 41 -0.94 -3.42 -10.66
N VAL A 42 -2.20 -3.42 -11.05
CA VAL A 42 -2.66 -3.01 -12.40
C VAL A 42 -2.65 -1.48 -12.62
N GLY A 43 -2.09 -0.70 -11.71
CA GLY A 43 -2.00 0.75 -11.81
C GLY A 43 -3.33 1.47 -11.53
N ARG A 44 -4.17 0.94 -10.64
CA ARG A 44 -5.47 1.55 -10.32
C ARG A 44 -5.31 2.94 -9.67
N VAL A 45 -4.40 3.09 -8.74
CA VAL A 45 -4.06 4.38 -8.12
C VAL A 45 -3.11 5.17 -9.01
N THR A 46 -2.13 4.54 -9.64
CA THR A 46 -1.22 5.17 -10.62
C THR A 46 -1.98 6.05 -11.61
N ARG A 47 -3.07 5.53 -12.21
CA ARG A 47 -3.88 6.28 -13.19
C ARG A 47 -4.52 7.54 -12.61
N GLN A 48 -4.95 7.52 -11.36
CA GLN A 48 -5.50 8.69 -10.67
C GLN A 48 -4.41 9.75 -10.49
N LEU A 49 -3.23 9.32 -10.04
CA LEU A 49 -2.09 10.20 -9.79
C LEU A 49 -1.59 10.87 -11.07
N VAL A 50 -1.46 10.11 -12.16
CA VAL A 50 -1.08 10.65 -13.48
C VAL A 50 -2.08 11.72 -13.96
N ARG A 51 -3.39 11.47 -13.80
CA ARG A 51 -4.43 12.47 -14.15
C ARG A 51 -4.35 13.74 -13.30
N LEU A 52 -3.86 13.65 -12.07
CA LEU A 52 -3.63 14.80 -11.19
C LEU A 52 -2.31 15.52 -11.49
N GLY A 53 -1.47 15.01 -12.40
CA GLY A 53 -0.25 15.67 -12.85
C GLY A 53 1.02 15.24 -12.11
N TYR A 54 1.02 14.08 -11.45
CA TYR A 54 2.22 13.51 -10.85
C TYR A 54 3.09 12.78 -11.86
N ALA A 55 4.41 12.82 -11.64
CA ALA A 55 5.35 11.89 -12.26
C ALA A 55 5.44 10.63 -11.37
N VAL A 56 4.88 9.51 -11.85
CA VAL A 56 4.78 8.28 -11.05
C VAL A 56 5.73 7.21 -11.58
N VAL A 57 6.45 6.57 -10.66
CA VAL A 57 7.09 5.28 -10.88
C VAL A 57 6.29 4.22 -10.15
N ALA A 58 5.73 3.28 -10.90
CA ALA A 58 4.88 2.20 -10.41
C ALA A 58 5.71 0.92 -10.30
N VAL A 59 5.83 0.37 -9.10
CA VAL A 59 6.60 -0.85 -8.80
C VAL A 59 5.67 -1.97 -8.41
N ASP A 60 5.85 -3.14 -9.02
CA ASP A 60 5.17 -4.38 -8.64
C ASP A 60 6.08 -5.58 -8.97
N GLU A 61 5.94 -6.69 -8.25
CA GLU A 61 6.70 -7.91 -8.56
C GLU A 61 6.07 -8.74 -9.68
N SER A 62 4.79 -8.49 -10.02
CA SER A 62 4.07 -9.20 -11.09
C SER A 62 4.19 -8.45 -12.43
N PRO A 63 4.89 -9.01 -13.43
CA PRO A 63 4.91 -8.44 -14.77
C PRO A 63 3.52 -8.42 -15.40
N GLU A 64 2.65 -9.38 -15.08
CA GLU A 64 1.27 -9.45 -15.59
C GLU A 64 0.42 -8.30 -15.07
N MET A 65 0.62 -7.86 -13.82
CA MET A 65 -0.02 -6.66 -13.27
C MET A 65 0.48 -5.41 -14.00
N LEU A 66 1.79 -5.28 -14.15
CA LEU A 66 2.43 -4.11 -14.76
C LEU A 66 2.11 -3.92 -16.24
N GLU A 67 1.74 -4.98 -16.97
CA GLU A 67 1.24 -4.87 -18.35
C GLU A 67 0.04 -3.93 -18.49
N HIS A 68 -0.66 -3.62 -17.42
CA HIS A 68 -1.83 -2.74 -17.38
C HIS A 68 -1.51 -1.30 -16.94
N VAL A 69 -0.33 -1.04 -16.43
CA VAL A 69 0.14 0.32 -16.10
C VAL A 69 0.29 1.14 -17.36
N ARG A 70 -0.23 2.37 -17.37
CA ARG A 70 -0.19 3.30 -18.51
C ARG A 70 0.24 4.69 -18.04
N ASP A 71 0.92 5.40 -18.90
CA ASP A 71 1.33 6.80 -18.73
C ASP A 71 2.21 7.04 -17.48
N ALA A 72 2.85 5.98 -16.96
CA ALA A 72 3.81 6.00 -15.86
C ALA A 72 4.98 5.07 -16.16
N GLU A 73 6.11 5.28 -15.53
CA GLU A 73 7.23 4.35 -15.55
C GLU A 73 6.88 3.11 -14.72
N ALA A 74 6.94 1.91 -15.34
CA ALA A 74 6.68 0.64 -14.66
C ALA A 74 8.00 -0.09 -14.39
N VAL A 75 8.20 -0.54 -13.16
CA VAL A 75 9.39 -1.27 -12.71
C VAL A 75 8.97 -2.61 -12.11
N CYS A 76 9.38 -3.72 -12.73
CA CYS A 76 9.15 -5.07 -12.21
C CYS A 76 10.26 -5.40 -11.21
N ALA A 77 9.93 -5.34 -9.91
CA ALA A 77 10.86 -5.63 -8.84
C ALA A 77 10.13 -5.96 -7.54
N ARG A 78 10.78 -6.72 -6.68
CA ARG A 78 10.36 -6.90 -5.30
C ARG A 78 10.69 -5.63 -4.51
N ILE A 79 9.79 -5.23 -3.62
CA ILE A 79 9.94 -3.99 -2.83
C ILE A 79 11.21 -4.05 -1.97
N GLU A 80 11.48 -5.19 -1.36
CA GLU A 80 12.61 -5.40 -0.45
C GLU A 80 13.97 -5.16 -1.14
N GLU A 81 14.06 -5.50 -2.42
CA GLU A 81 15.27 -5.44 -3.23
C GLU A 81 15.41 -4.12 -4.00
N LEU A 82 14.38 -3.26 -3.93
CA LEU A 82 14.30 -2.06 -4.76
C LEU A 82 15.37 -1.04 -4.37
N ASP A 83 16.18 -0.65 -5.33
CA ASP A 83 17.07 0.53 -5.28
C ASP A 83 17.12 1.15 -6.68
N LEU A 84 16.47 2.30 -6.82
CA LEU A 84 16.41 3.03 -8.09
C LEU A 84 17.53 4.08 -8.22
N GLY A 85 18.36 4.26 -7.20
CA GLY A 85 19.46 5.23 -7.20
C GLY A 85 18.99 6.68 -7.34
N ARG A 86 17.73 6.98 -7.07
CA ARG A 86 17.13 8.32 -7.14
C ARG A 86 16.10 8.54 -6.04
N ALA A 87 15.89 9.80 -5.67
CA ALA A 87 14.91 10.21 -4.68
C ALA A 87 13.61 10.69 -5.35
N PHE A 88 12.51 10.64 -4.59
CA PHE A 88 11.17 11.10 -4.93
C PHE A 88 10.66 12.08 -3.87
N ASP A 89 9.63 12.87 -4.20
CA ASP A 89 8.97 13.75 -3.23
C ASP A 89 8.22 12.95 -2.17
N ALA A 90 7.67 11.77 -2.52
CA ALA A 90 7.13 10.82 -1.57
C ALA A 90 7.16 9.39 -2.09
N VAL A 91 7.15 8.43 -1.16
CA VAL A 91 6.84 7.01 -1.41
C VAL A 91 5.42 6.72 -0.95
N LEU A 92 4.71 5.92 -1.73
CA LEU A 92 3.34 5.48 -1.43
C LEU A 92 3.36 4.00 -1.06
N LEU A 93 2.90 3.69 0.14
CA LEU A 93 2.74 2.33 0.67
C LEU A 93 1.24 2.09 0.87
N LEU A 94 0.56 1.73 -0.21
CA LEU A 94 -0.91 1.65 -0.31
C LEU A 94 -1.40 0.20 -0.29
N SER A 95 -2.71 0.02 -0.46
CA SER A 95 -3.36 -1.31 -0.55
C SER A 95 -3.04 -2.22 0.64
N ASN A 96 -2.99 -1.63 1.83
CA ASN A 96 -2.69 -2.33 3.10
C ASN A 96 -1.29 -2.99 3.18
N LEU A 97 -0.33 -2.59 2.34
CA LEU A 97 1.05 -3.10 2.43
C LEU A 97 1.73 -2.79 3.78
N PHE A 98 1.24 -1.80 4.50
CA PHE A 98 1.72 -1.51 5.86
C PHE A 98 1.23 -2.54 6.90
N THR A 99 0.19 -3.32 6.59
CA THR A 99 -0.42 -4.31 7.51
C THR A 99 0.15 -5.73 7.37
N VAL A 100 1.15 -5.94 6.53
CA VAL A 100 1.86 -7.22 6.38
C VAL A 100 2.62 -7.61 7.65
N ALA A 101 3.19 -8.82 7.69
CA ALA A 101 4.01 -9.29 8.81
C ALA A 101 5.14 -8.30 9.16
N ASP A 102 5.48 -8.18 10.44
CA ASP A 102 6.39 -7.17 10.98
C ASP A 102 7.76 -7.14 10.27
N GLU A 103 8.34 -8.32 9.99
CA GLU A 103 9.60 -8.42 9.26
C GLU A 103 9.49 -7.86 7.83
N GLN A 104 8.43 -8.21 7.12
CA GLN A 104 8.20 -7.74 5.74
C GLN A 104 7.92 -6.24 5.73
N ARG A 105 7.09 -5.74 6.68
CA ARG A 105 6.81 -4.30 6.83
C ARG A 105 8.10 -3.50 7.03
N ARG A 106 9.01 -3.99 7.89
CA ARG A 106 10.30 -3.35 8.10
C ARG A 106 11.10 -3.24 6.82
N LEU A 107 11.17 -4.31 6.02
CA LEU A 107 11.84 -4.27 4.71
C LEU A 107 11.21 -3.27 3.75
N PHE A 108 9.89 -3.12 3.77
CA PHE A 108 9.19 -2.12 2.96
C PHE A 108 9.48 -0.68 3.43
N LEU A 109 9.55 -0.46 4.73
CA LEU A 109 9.95 0.82 5.31
C LEU A 109 11.40 1.17 4.99
N ASP A 110 12.31 0.19 5.04
CA ASP A 110 13.72 0.36 4.66
C ASP A 110 13.85 0.68 3.16
N ALA A 111 13.08 0.01 2.29
CA ALA A 111 13.03 0.33 0.87
C ALA A 111 12.51 1.74 0.62
N SER A 112 11.43 2.13 1.32
CA SER A 112 10.88 3.49 1.24
C SER A 112 11.91 4.55 1.66
N ALA A 113 12.68 4.26 2.71
CA ALA A 113 13.70 5.16 3.27
C ALA A 113 14.91 5.41 2.33
N ARG A 114 15.14 4.52 1.36
CA ARG A 114 16.15 4.74 0.31
C ARG A 114 15.71 5.76 -0.73
N HIS A 115 14.41 6.04 -0.82
CA HIS A 115 13.82 6.77 -1.94
C HIS A 115 13.14 8.09 -1.57
N ALA A 116 12.72 8.30 -0.31
CA ALA A 116 12.12 9.57 0.12
C ALA A 116 12.23 9.79 1.63
N ASP A 117 11.96 11.02 2.06
CA ASP A 117 11.81 11.41 3.46
C ASP A 117 10.33 11.55 3.89
N LEU A 118 9.41 11.42 2.95
CA LEU A 118 7.95 11.43 3.17
C LEU A 118 7.33 10.12 2.68
N LEU A 119 6.51 9.52 3.53
CA LEU A 119 5.75 8.31 3.25
C LEU A 119 4.26 8.62 3.35
N VAL A 120 3.47 8.20 2.36
CA VAL A 120 2.00 8.18 2.42
C VAL A 120 1.57 6.72 2.55
N VAL A 121 0.79 6.44 3.57
CA VAL A 121 0.42 5.07 3.94
C VAL A 121 -1.09 4.91 3.93
N GLU A 122 -1.56 3.83 3.30
CA GLU A 122 -2.89 3.27 3.52
C GLU A 122 -2.78 2.08 4.47
N THR A 123 -3.65 2.04 5.48
CA THR A 123 -3.76 0.95 6.45
C THR A 123 -5.23 0.63 6.72
N LEU A 124 -5.50 -0.46 7.41
CA LEU A 124 -6.82 -0.66 8.00
C LEU A 124 -7.09 0.44 9.05
N PRO A 125 -8.33 0.93 9.15
CA PRO A 125 -8.68 1.88 10.22
C PRO A 125 -8.26 1.37 11.59
N VAL A 126 -7.81 2.26 12.44
CA VAL A 126 -7.39 1.91 13.82
C VAL A 126 -8.52 1.18 14.54
N GLY A 127 -8.21 0.02 15.11
CA GLY A 127 -9.19 -0.82 15.79
C GLY A 127 -10.22 -1.47 14.84
N TRP A 128 -9.91 -1.58 13.56
CA TRP A 128 -10.78 -2.21 12.57
C TRP A 128 -11.26 -3.59 13.04
N GLN A 129 -12.54 -3.84 12.80
CA GLN A 129 -13.16 -5.15 13.03
C GLN A 129 -13.64 -5.70 11.68
N PRO A 130 -13.39 -6.98 11.41
CA PRO A 130 -13.87 -7.59 10.18
C PRO A 130 -15.40 -7.51 10.11
N PRO A 131 -15.97 -6.96 9.02
CA PRO A 131 -17.41 -6.93 8.85
C PRO A 131 -17.96 -8.35 8.61
N GLU A 132 -19.24 -8.57 8.96
CA GLU A 132 -19.96 -9.71 8.41
C GLU A 132 -20.09 -9.52 6.90
N SER A 133 -19.56 -10.45 6.10
CA SER A 133 -19.49 -10.32 4.66
C SER A 133 -19.50 -11.69 4.00
N GLU A 134 -20.15 -11.80 2.85
CA GLU A 134 -20.09 -13.00 2.01
C GLU A 134 -18.78 -13.10 1.22
N THR A 135 -18.07 -11.98 1.09
CA THR A 135 -16.80 -11.90 0.34
C THR A 135 -15.56 -11.92 1.23
N LEU A 136 -15.73 -11.97 2.56
CA LEU A 136 -14.63 -12.01 3.52
C LEU A 136 -14.91 -13.08 4.58
N ARG A 137 -14.03 -14.05 4.71
CA ARG A 137 -14.06 -15.02 5.80
C ARG A 137 -12.86 -14.79 6.71
N VAL A 138 -13.12 -14.64 8.00
CA VAL A 138 -12.06 -14.61 9.02
C VAL A 138 -11.95 -16.01 9.63
N ASP A 139 -10.75 -16.57 9.58
CA ASP A 139 -10.46 -17.90 10.13
C ASP A 139 -9.99 -17.82 11.59
N ARG A 140 -9.15 -16.82 11.91
CA ARG A 140 -8.66 -16.57 13.28
C ARG A 140 -8.14 -15.13 13.42
N VAL A 141 -8.08 -14.68 14.67
CA VAL A 141 -7.37 -13.46 15.07
C VAL A 141 -6.38 -13.85 16.17
N GLU A 142 -5.11 -13.55 15.96
CA GLU A 142 -4.03 -13.92 16.86
C GLU A 142 -3.02 -12.77 16.94
N ASP A 143 -2.72 -12.29 18.14
CA ASP A 143 -1.76 -11.21 18.40
C ASP A 143 -1.97 -9.95 17.53
N GLY A 144 -3.24 -9.57 17.29
CA GLY A 144 -3.58 -8.42 16.45
C GLY A 144 -3.49 -8.68 14.94
N VAL A 145 -3.20 -9.91 14.52
CA VAL A 145 -3.20 -10.31 13.11
C VAL A 145 -4.49 -11.04 12.79
N VAL A 146 -5.21 -10.55 11.76
CA VAL A 146 -6.42 -11.18 11.23
C VAL A 146 -6.01 -12.05 10.05
N HIS A 147 -6.32 -13.34 10.14
CA HIS A 147 -6.12 -14.30 9.08
C HIS A 147 -7.46 -14.68 8.48
N GLY A 148 -7.53 -14.76 7.16
CA GLY A 148 -8.76 -15.07 6.48
C GLY A 148 -8.59 -15.27 4.98
N GLU A 149 -9.71 -15.25 4.29
CA GLU A 149 -9.80 -15.43 2.85
C GLU A 149 -10.79 -14.44 2.25
N VAL A 150 -10.39 -13.78 1.18
CA VAL A 150 -11.25 -12.92 0.37
C VAL A 150 -11.77 -13.72 -0.81
N PHE A 151 -13.09 -13.69 -1.04
CA PHE A 151 -13.77 -14.31 -2.17
C PHE A 151 -14.16 -13.26 -3.19
N TYR A 152 -14.00 -13.57 -4.46
CA TYR A 152 -14.26 -12.65 -5.57
C TYR A 152 -15.51 -13.01 -6.35
N ASP A 153 -16.26 -12.01 -6.75
CA ASP A 153 -17.35 -12.17 -7.69
C ASP A 153 -16.83 -12.76 -9.02
N GLY A 154 -17.39 -13.89 -9.44
CA GLY A 154 -16.93 -14.63 -10.62
C GLY A 154 -16.01 -15.80 -10.34
N GLY A 155 -15.77 -16.08 -9.05
CA GLY A 155 -15.00 -17.24 -8.56
C GLY A 155 -13.53 -16.91 -8.29
N GLY A 156 -12.96 -17.70 -7.41
CA GLY A 156 -11.61 -17.54 -6.91
C GLY A 156 -11.57 -16.84 -5.56
N SER A 157 -10.51 -17.09 -4.84
CA SER A 157 -10.24 -16.50 -3.54
C SER A 157 -8.75 -16.41 -3.31
N HIS A 158 -8.31 -15.59 -2.38
CA HIS A 158 -6.96 -15.63 -1.85
C HIS A 158 -6.94 -15.46 -0.34
N ALA A 159 -5.99 -16.11 0.31
CA ALA A 159 -5.78 -15.98 1.74
C ALA A 159 -5.04 -14.68 2.05
N PHE A 160 -5.34 -14.08 3.20
CA PHE A 160 -4.64 -12.92 3.71
C PHE A 160 -4.26 -13.08 5.18
N ALA A 161 -3.24 -12.34 5.58
CA ALA A 161 -2.88 -12.11 6.96
C ALA A 161 -2.57 -10.62 7.11
N MET A 162 -3.37 -9.88 7.87
CA MET A 162 -3.24 -8.43 8.02
C MET A 162 -3.19 -8.04 9.48
N ARG A 163 -2.19 -7.24 9.85
CA ARG A 163 -2.13 -6.64 11.17
C ARG A 163 -3.16 -5.54 11.30
N VAL A 164 -3.93 -5.58 12.38
CA VAL A 164 -4.81 -4.49 12.81
C VAL A 164 -4.13 -3.77 13.97
N PHE A 165 -3.92 -2.49 13.83
CA PHE A 165 -3.37 -1.65 14.89
C PHE A 165 -4.49 -1.20 15.82
N ALA A 166 -4.32 -1.40 17.12
CA ALA A 166 -5.33 -1.04 18.11
C ALA A 166 -5.43 0.48 18.31
N ASP A 167 -4.30 1.17 18.16
CA ASP A 167 -4.18 2.61 18.37
C ASP A 167 -3.01 3.20 17.57
N GLU A 168 -2.81 4.52 17.72
CA GLU A 168 -1.74 5.26 17.07
C GLU A 168 -0.35 4.93 17.63
N ASP A 169 -0.28 4.53 18.90
CA ASP A 169 1.00 4.19 19.54
C ASP A 169 1.58 2.91 18.92
N GLU A 170 0.74 1.92 18.61
CA GLU A 170 1.19 0.72 17.87
C GLU A 170 1.69 1.06 16.46
N ILE A 171 1.04 1.98 15.75
CA ILE A 171 1.51 2.48 14.44
C ILE A 171 2.85 3.19 14.60
N ALA A 172 3.00 4.04 15.62
CA ALA A 172 4.24 4.76 15.89
C ALA A 172 5.41 3.81 16.19
N VAL A 173 5.16 2.75 16.95
CA VAL A 173 6.16 1.69 17.22
C VAL A 173 6.57 1.00 15.91
N ALA A 174 5.59 0.56 15.10
CA ALA A 174 5.84 -0.12 13.83
C ALA A 174 6.62 0.75 12.84
N LEU A 175 6.35 2.05 12.78
CA LEU A 175 7.08 3.01 11.96
C LEU A 175 8.52 3.21 12.47
N GLY A 176 8.69 3.28 13.79
CA GLY A 176 9.99 3.47 14.44
C GLY A 176 11.00 2.38 14.14
N GLU A 177 10.54 1.14 13.92
CA GLU A 177 11.38 0.00 13.51
C GLU A 177 12.07 0.21 12.16
N GLY A 178 11.46 0.99 11.26
CA GLY A 178 12.03 1.38 9.96
C GLY A 178 12.62 2.80 9.93
N GLY A 179 12.76 3.46 11.08
CA GLY A 179 13.31 4.82 11.18
C GLY A 179 12.34 5.90 10.66
N TRP A 180 11.05 5.66 10.81
CA TRP A 180 10.00 6.60 10.47
C TRP A 180 9.27 7.09 11.72
N ARG A 181 8.62 8.25 11.61
CA ARG A 181 7.80 8.85 12.65
C ARG A 181 6.45 9.23 12.05
N PHE A 182 5.37 8.87 12.74
CA PHE A 182 4.02 9.32 12.39
C PHE A 182 3.98 10.86 12.32
N ASP A 183 3.30 11.41 11.32
CA ASP A 183 3.14 12.85 11.14
C ASP A 183 1.68 13.27 11.35
N ARG A 184 0.76 12.82 10.50
CA ARG A 184 -0.67 13.16 10.63
C ARG A 184 -1.58 12.20 9.89
N TRP A 185 -2.83 12.13 10.33
CA TRP A 185 -3.92 11.48 9.61
C TRP A 185 -4.35 12.30 8.40
N LEU A 186 -4.73 11.64 7.30
CA LEU A 186 -5.25 12.25 6.08
C LEU A 186 -6.77 12.11 5.98
N ASP A 187 -7.36 11.18 6.71
CA ASP A 187 -8.79 10.93 6.75
C ASP A 187 -9.33 10.81 8.18
N ARG A 188 -10.67 10.86 8.32
CA ARG A 188 -11.34 10.78 9.62
C ARG A 188 -11.44 9.34 10.14
N GLU A 189 -11.45 8.39 9.25
CA GLU A 189 -11.53 6.95 9.53
C GLU A 189 -10.20 6.41 10.05
N ARG A 190 -9.12 7.18 9.99
CA ARG A 190 -7.77 6.80 10.39
C ARG A 190 -7.25 5.58 9.63
N GLY A 191 -7.57 5.54 8.33
CA GLY A 191 -7.07 4.55 7.38
C GLY A 191 -5.91 5.06 6.53
N TRP A 192 -5.67 6.39 6.54
CA TRP A 192 -4.61 7.03 5.76
C TRP A 192 -3.82 8.02 6.60
N PHE A 193 -2.50 7.95 6.50
CA PHE A 193 -1.62 8.87 7.23
C PHE A 193 -0.33 9.19 6.46
N THR A 194 0.38 10.21 6.93
CA THR A 194 1.76 10.48 6.52
C THR A 194 2.73 10.12 7.63
N ALA A 195 3.93 9.68 7.21
CA ALA A 195 5.07 9.52 8.09
C ALA A 195 6.30 10.21 7.49
N VAL A 196 7.17 10.71 8.33
CA VAL A 196 8.41 11.38 7.94
C VAL A 196 9.61 10.66 8.52
N ARG A 197 10.79 10.83 7.89
CA ARG A 197 12.04 10.26 8.42
C ARG A 197 12.29 10.75 9.83
N ALA A 198 12.61 9.84 10.72
CA ALA A 198 13.05 10.20 12.05
C ALA A 198 14.41 10.93 11.97
N PRO A 199 14.64 11.97 12.78
CA PRO A 199 15.95 12.61 12.84
C PRO A 199 17.01 11.59 13.29
N SER A 200 18.16 11.65 12.64
CA SER A 200 19.34 10.80 12.95
C SER A 200 19.88 11.09 14.33
#